data_3d3b2120c4177baa2c09fd4009ce6b19
#
_entry.id   3d3b2120c4177baa2c09fd4009ce6b19
#
_cell.length_a   1.000
_cell.length_b   1.000
_cell.length_c   1.000
_cell.angle_alpha   90.00
_cell.angle_beta   90.00
_cell.angle_gamma   90.00
#
_symmetry.space_group_name_H-M   'P 1'
#
loop_
_entity.id
_entity.type
_entity.pdbx_description
1 polymer ?
#
loop_
_entity_poly.entity_id
_entity_poly.type
_entity_poly.pdbx_seq_one_letter_code
_entity_poly.pdbx_strand_id
1 'polypeptide(L)'
;MLFKHLNNYATTYLRMGPSVWKVLSEDSRRQILLLLRERDMYPTEIAKYFDTTLAAVSTNLRILKDADLIKETREGQKKRYSINPKTSMEIKDFFDKMWGHSLNDLKEFVEEKSSKEKGHELERNE
;
A
#
# COMPACT_ATOMS: atom_id res chain seq x y z
N MET A 1 -10.03 29.12 5.98
CA MET A 1 -9.85 27.66 5.80
C MET A 1 -8.59 27.40 4.99
N LEU A 2 -7.78 26.49 5.49
CA LEU A 2 -6.45 26.17 4.94
C LEU A 2 -6.46 25.60 3.53
N PHE A 3 -7.61 25.08 3.07
CA PHE A 3 -7.69 24.32 1.81
C PHE A 3 -8.37 25.08 0.66
N LYS A 4 -8.65 26.37 0.83
CA LYS A 4 -9.44 27.15 -0.11
C LYS A 4 -8.79 27.35 -1.48
N HIS A 5 -7.46 27.26 -1.58
CA HIS A 5 -6.69 27.53 -2.79
C HIS A 5 -5.92 26.32 -3.33
N LEU A 6 -6.27 25.12 -2.86
CA LEU A 6 -5.64 23.90 -3.34
C LEU A 6 -6.11 23.56 -4.76
N ASN A 7 -5.19 23.07 -5.58
CA ASN A 7 -5.51 22.60 -6.92
C ASN A 7 -6.29 21.27 -6.86
N ASN A 8 -6.78 20.80 -8.02
CA ASN A 8 -7.58 19.58 -8.11
C ASN A 8 -6.88 18.34 -7.54
N TYR A 9 -5.56 18.26 -7.67
CA TYR A 9 -4.78 17.14 -7.13
C TYR A 9 -4.84 17.13 -5.60
N ALA A 10 -4.54 18.23 -4.97
CA ALA A 10 -4.59 18.33 -3.51
C ALA A 10 -5.99 18.02 -2.97
N THR A 11 -7.04 18.46 -3.66
CA THR A 11 -8.43 18.15 -3.28
C THR A 11 -8.71 16.66 -3.38
N THR A 12 -8.23 15.99 -4.43
CA THR A 12 -8.39 14.53 -4.61
C THR A 12 -7.71 13.77 -3.47
N TYR A 13 -6.46 14.12 -3.17
CA TYR A 13 -5.70 13.47 -2.10
C TYR A 13 -6.27 13.75 -0.72
N LEU A 14 -6.84 14.91 -0.50
CA LEU A 14 -7.54 15.23 0.74
C LEU A 14 -8.82 14.41 0.91
N ARG A 15 -9.47 14.01 -0.18
CA ARG A 15 -10.62 13.08 -0.14
C ARG A 15 -10.21 11.66 0.20
N MET A 16 -9.05 11.22 -0.29
CA MET A 16 -8.42 9.98 0.16
C MET A 16 -8.05 10.07 1.64
N GLY A 17 -7.64 11.20 2.05
CA GLY A 17 -7.44 11.88 3.29
C GLY A 17 -7.02 11.06 4.50
N PRO A 18 -7.43 11.54 5.70
CA PRO A 18 -7.02 10.91 6.96
C PRO A 18 -7.45 9.46 7.10
N SER A 19 -8.54 9.04 6.46
CA SER A 19 -9.07 7.67 6.58
C SER A 19 -8.14 6.62 5.96
N VAL A 20 -7.57 6.87 4.78
CA VAL A 20 -6.63 5.95 4.13
C VAL A 20 -5.35 5.82 4.95
N TRP A 21 -4.75 6.94 5.34
CA TRP A 21 -3.50 6.94 6.10
C TRP A 21 -3.67 6.31 7.47
N LYS A 22 -4.79 6.57 8.13
CA LYS A 22 -5.13 5.94 9.40
C LYS A 22 -5.28 4.42 9.27
N VAL A 23 -5.93 3.97 8.22
CA VAL A 23 -6.06 2.54 7.91
C VAL A 23 -4.69 1.90 7.69
N LEU A 24 -3.82 2.56 6.95
CA LEU A 24 -2.46 2.08 6.66
C LEU A 24 -1.50 2.17 7.84
N SER A 25 -1.88 2.84 8.93
CA SER A 25 -1.02 2.97 10.11
C SER A 25 -0.90 1.68 10.93
N GLU A 26 -1.79 0.72 10.74
CA GLU A 26 -1.79 -0.56 11.45
C GLU A 26 -0.99 -1.62 10.70
N ASP A 27 -0.04 -2.27 11.37
CA ASP A 27 0.82 -3.30 10.79
C ASP A 27 0.03 -4.45 10.17
N SER A 28 -0.98 -4.95 10.87
CA SER A 28 -1.79 -6.09 10.40
C SER A 28 -2.45 -5.78 9.06
N ARG A 29 -2.94 -4.57 8.88
CA ARG A 29 -3.59 -4.16 7.63
C ARG A 29 -2.60 -4.06 6.48
N ARG A 30 -1.41 -3.50 6.72
CA ARG A 30 -0.34 -3.47 5.71
C ARG A 30 0.07 -4.89 5.32
N GLN A 31 0.18 -5.80 6.28
CA GLN A 31 0.52 -7.20 6.01
C GLN A 31 -0.55 -7.90 5.17
N ILE A 32 -1.83 -7.64 5.42
CA ILE A 32 -2.93 -8.16 4.58
C ILE A 32 -2.79 -7.66 3.14
N LEU A 33 -2.49 -6.38 2.95
CA LEU A 33 -2.28 -5.83 1.61
C LEU A 33 -1.11 -6.49 0.89
N LEU A 34 -0.02 -6.77 1.60
CA LEU A 34 1.13 -7.48 1.03
C LEU A 34 0.79 -8.91 0.63
N LEU A 35 -0.05 -9.61 1.40
CA LEU A 35 -0.55 -10.93 1.03
C LEU A 35 -1.43 -10.88 -0.22
N LEU A 36 -2.36 -9.94 -0.26
CA LEU A 36 -3.28 -9.78 -1.38
C LEU A 36 -2.58 -9.31 -2.66
N ARG A 37 -1.42 -8.69 -2.53
CA ARG A 37 -0.56 -8.36 -3.67
C ARG A 37 -0.12 -9.62 -4.42
N GLU A 38 0.14 -10.71 -3.70
CA GLU A 38 0.60 -11.97 -4.29
C GLU A 38 -0.53 -12.69 -5.03
N ARG A 39 -1.71 -12.75 -4.43
CA ARG A 39 -2.90 -13.36 -5.02
C ARG A 39 -4.16 -12.98 -4.25
N ASP A 40 -5.31 -13.17 -4.87
CA ASP A 40 -6.59 -13.04 -4.20
C ASP A 40 -6.75 -14.15 -3.14
N MET A 41 -7.38 -13.81 -2.03
CA MET A 41 -7.52 -14.74 -0.91
C MET A 41 -8.89 -14.67 -0.26
N TYR A 42 -9.28 -15.79 0.33
CA TYR A 42 -10.40 -15.88 1.27
C TYR A 42 -9.92 -15.50 2.69
N PRO A 43 -10.82 -15.03 3.57
CA PRO A 43 -10.44 -14.68 4.95
C PRO A 43 -9.77 -15.83 5.72
N THR A 44 -10.22 -17.05 5.50
CA THR A 44 -9.63 -18.24 6.14
C THR A 44 -8.18 -18.49 5.69
N GLU A 45 -7.86 -18.18 4.44
CA GLU A 45 -6.50 -18.28 3.94
C GLU A 45 -5.60 -17.20 4.57
N ILE A 46 -6.10 -15.97 4.63
CA ILE A 46 -5.39 -14.85 5.24
C ILE A 46 -5.09 -15.15 6.71
N ALA A 47 -6.08 -15.68 7.44
CA ALA A 47 -5.94 -15.98 8.87
C ALA A 47 -4.80 -16.96 9.17
N LYS A 48 -4.42 -17.82 8.23
CA LYS A 48 -3.31 -18.77 8.41
C LYS A 48 -1.95 -18.08 8.53
N TYR A 49 -1.83 -16.85 8.06
CA TYR A 49 -0.58 -16.08 8.11
C TYR A 49 -0.45 -15.23 9.37
N PHE A 50 -1.49 -15.21 10.21
CA PHE A 50 -1.52 -14.37 11.41
C PHE A 50 -1.77 -15.21 12.64
N ASP A 51 -1.17 -14.80 13.75
CA ASP A 51 -1.44 -15.34 15.08
C ASP A 51 -2.60 -14.56 15.71
N THR A 52 -3.79 -14.68 15.10
CA THR A 52 -4.98 -13.94 15.52
C THR A 52 -6.24 -14.72 15.13
N THR A 53 -7.40 -14.20 15.51
CA THR A 53 -8.68 -14.82 15.22
C THR A 53 -9.18 -14.47 13.81
N LEU A 54 -10.02 -15.36 13.25
CA LEU A 54 -10.71 -15.08 12.00
C LEU A 54 -11.58 -13.82 12.10
N ALA A 55 -12.20 -13.58 13.26
CA ALA A 55 -12.99 -12.38 13.51
C ALA A 55 -12.14 -11.10 13.39
N ALA A 56 -10.92 -11.12 13.92
CA ALA A 56 -10.00 -9.98 13.81
C ALA A 56 -9.57 -9.74 12.36
N VAL A 57 -9.28 -10.79 11.60
CA VAL A 57 -9.00 -10.70 10.16
C VAL A 57 -10.18 -10.11 9.41
N SER A 58 -11.38 -10.59 9.67
CA SER A 58 -12.62 -10.10 9.04
C SER A 58 -12.87 -8.63 9.33
N THR A 59 -12.59 -8.18 10.55
CA THR A 59 -12.68 -6.76 10.92
C THR A 59 -11.71 -5.91 10.13
N ASN A 60 -10.45 -6.33 10.01
CA ASN A 60 -9.45 -5.63 9.22
C ASN A 60 -9.79 -5.58 7.73
N LEU A 61 -10.34 -6.67 7.19
CA LEU A 61 -10.81 -6.71 5.80
C LEU A 61 -11.96 -5.72 5.55
N ARG A 62 -12.88 -5.61 6.49
CA ARG A 62 -13.97 -4.62 6.39
C ARG A 62 -13.43 -3.20 6.40
N ILE A 63 -12.48 -2.89 7.27
CA ILE A 63 -11.86 -1.57 7.35
C ILE A 63 -11.12 -1.24 6.06
N LEU A 64 -10.35 -2.18 5.52
CA LEU A 64 -9.62 -2.02 4.26
C LEU A 64 -10.58 -1.82 3.08
N LYS A 65 -11.67 -2.58 3.05
CA LYS A 65 -12.70 -2.46 2.01
C LYS A 65 -13.41 -1.10 2.08
N ASP A 66 -13.80 -0.66 3.27
CA ASP A 66 -14.48 0.62 3.48
C ASP A 66 -13.58 1.81 3.08
N ALA A 67 -12.27 1.63 3.13
CA ALA A 67 -11.29 2.62 2.66
C ALA A 67 -10.95 2.46 1.16
N ASP A 68 -11.63 1.59 0.44
CA ASP A 68 -11.42 1.29 -0.98
C ASP A 68 -10.00 0.78 -1.33
N LEU A 69 -9.29 0.23 -0.36
CA LEU A 69 -7.96 -0.35 -0.59
C LEU A 69 -8.02 -1.76 -1.16
N ILE A 70 -9.10 -2.46 -0.90
CA ILE A 70 -9.36 -3.81 -1.40
C ILE A 70 -10.78 -3.91 -1.95
N LYS A 71 -10.99 -4.92 -2.77
CA LYS A 71 -12.30 -5.28 -3.33
C LYS A 71 -12.75 -6.62 -2.75
N GLU A 72 -14.05 -6.75 -2.58
CA GLU A 72 -14.70 -7.99 -2.15
C GLU A 72 -15.51 -8.55 -3.31
N THR A 73 -15.29 -9.80 -3.64
CA THR A 73 -16.07 -10.53 -4.65
C THR A 73 -16.77 -11.68 -3.97
N ARG A 74 -18.09 -11.71 -4.06
CA ARG A 74 -18.89 -12.78 -3.49
C ARG A 74 -18.93 -13.99 -4.41
N GLU A 75 -18.58 -15.15 -3.87
CA GLU A 75 -18.61 -16.44 -4.56
C GLU A 75 -19.47 -17.41 -3.74
N GLY A 76 -20.78 -17.47 -4.04
CA GLY A 76 -21.71 -18.25 -3.23
C GLY A 76 -21.80 -17.67 -1.82
N GLN A 77 -21.42 -18.48 -0.82
CA GLN A 77 -21.36 -18.07 0.59
C GLN A 77 -19.98 -17.55 1.00
N LYS A 78 -19.00 -17.62 0.10
CA LYS A 78 -17.62 -17.18 0.35
C LYS A 78 -17.40 -15.78 -0.21
N LYS A 79 -16.45 -15.05 0.39
CA LYS A 79 -16.01 -13.74 -0.05
C LYS A 79 -14.53 -13.79 -0.33
N ARG A 80 -14.17 -13.47 -1.57
CA ARG A 80 -12.77 -13.39 -2.00
C ARG A 80 -12.34 -11.92 -2.03
N TYR A 81 -11.16 -11.65 -1.53
CA TYR A 81 -10.61 -10.29 -1.46
C TYR A 81 -9.43 -10.12 -2.41
N SER A 82 -9.34 -8.95 -3.00
CA SER A 82 -8.29 -8.56 -3.94
C SER A 82 -7.89 -7.12 -3.73
N ILE A 83 -6.69 -6.75 -4.16
CA ILE A 83 -6.23 -5.36 -4.16
C ILE A 83 -7.11 -4.53 -5.09
N ASN A 84 -7.43 -3.31 -4.68
CA ASN A 84 -8.08 -2.33 -5.56
C ASN A 84 -7.00 -1.52 -6.29
N PRO A 85 -6.78 -1.78 -7.59
CA PRO A 85 -5.69 -1.12 -8.31
C PRO A 85 -5.89 0.40 -8.45
N LYS A 86 -7.11 0.87 -8.47
CA LYS A 86 -7.42 2.30 -8.58
C LYS A 86 -6.85 3.07 -7.39
N THR A 87 -7.13 2.62 -6.17
CA THR A 87 -6.64 3.28 -4.95
C THR A 87 -5.12 3.15 -4.81
N SER A 88 -4.56 2.01 -5.20
CA SER A 88 -3.11 1.82 -5.19
C SER A 88 -2.41 2.80 -6.13
N MET A 89 -2.97 3.04 -7.32
CA MET A 89 -2.44 4.01 -8.28
C MET A 89 -2.57 5.44 -7.78
N GLU A 90 -3.67 5.77 -7.11
CA GLU A 90 -3.88 7.09 -6.52
C GLU A 90 -2.86 7.39 -5.41
N ILE A 91 -2.56 6.41 -4.56
CA ILE A 91 -1.55 6.53 -3.51
C ILE A 91 -0.16 6.71 -4.12
N LYS A 92 0.18 5.92 -5.13
CA LYS A 92 1.45 6.05 -5.85
C LYS A 92 1.60 7.43 -6.46
N ASP A 93 0.57 7.92 -7.12
CA ASP A 93 0.56 9.23 -7.76
C ASP A 93 0.72 10.35 -6.71
N PHE A 94 0.10 10.22 -5.56
CA PHE A 94 0.29 11.17 -4.46
C PHE A 94 1.76 11.25 -4.02
N PHE A 95 2.43 10.10 -3.85
CA PHE A 95 3.84 10.09 -3.47
C PHE A 95 4.72 10.72 -4.54
N ASP A 96 4.48 10.41 -5.81
CA ASP A 96 5.22 11.01 -6.93
C ASP A 96 5.09 12.54 -6.93
N LYS A 97 3.89 13.04 -6.70
CA LYS A 97 3.61 14.48 -6.66
C LYS A 97 4.22 15.15 -5.44
N MET A 98 4.13 14.50 -4.28
CA MET A 98 4.59 15.08 -3.02
C MET A 98 6.09 15.33 -3.00
N TRP A 99 6.89 14.43 -3.59
CA TRP A 99 8.35 14.58 -3.63
C TRP A 99 8.87 15.23 -4.91
N GLY A 100 7.99 15.54 -5.88
CA GLY A 100 8.40 16.15 -7.13
C GLY A 100 9.30 15.27 -8.00
N HIS A 101 9.39 13.98 -7.68
CA HIS A 101 10.18 12.97 -8.38
C HIS A 101 9.36 11.72 -8.63
N SER A 102 9.66 11.03 -9.72
CA SER A 102 9.09 9.72 -9.97
C SER A 102 9.76 8.65 -9.11
N LEU A 103 9.10 7.51 -8.95
CA LEU A 103 9.72 6.35 -8.30
C LEU A 103 10.94 5.82 -9.07
N ASN A 104 11.01 6.07 -10.38
CA ASN A 104 12.17 5.73 -11.19
C ASN A 104 13.40 6.52 -10.77
N ASP A 105 13.25 7.82 -10.49
CA ASP A 105 14.36 8.66 -10.02
C ASP A 105 14.88 8.14 -8.68
N LEU A 106 14.00 7.75 -7.78
CA LEU A 106 14.37 7.16 -6.51
C LEU A 106 15.12 5.83 -6.71
N LYS A 107 14.65 5.00 -7.63
CA LYS A 107 15.29 3.74 -8.00
C LYS A 107 16.70 3.97 -8.53
N GLU A 108 16.88 4.91 -9.43
CA GLU A 108 18.21 5.29 -9.96
C GLU A 108 19.16 5.75 -8.86
N PHE A 109 18.68 6.55 -7.93
CA PHE A 109 19.48 7.01 -6.78
C PHE A 109 19.97 5.83 -5.93
N VAL A 110 19.10 4.88 -5.64
CA VAL A 110 19.43 3.67 -4.86
C VAL A 110 20.44 2.80 -5.62
N GLU A 111 20.23 2.58 -6.90
CA GLU A 111 21.15 1.79 -7.75
C GLU A 111 22.54 2.43 -7.85
N GLU A 112 22.62 3.73 -8.01
CA GLU A 112 23.88 4.48 -8.03
C GLU A 112 24.64 4.34 -6.71
N LYS A 113 23.96 4.46 -5.58
CA LYS A 113 24.56 4.28 -4.26
C LYS A 113 25.08 2.85 -4.06
N SER A 114 24.32 1.84 -4.47
CA SER A 114 24.75 0.45 -4.45
C SER A 114 26.01 0.21 -5.29
N SER A 115 26.08 0.79 -6.47
CA SER A 115 27.24 0.69 -7.37
C SER A 115 28.50 1.30 -6.74
N LYS A 116 28.37 2.43 -6.06
CA LYS A 116 29.49 3.07 -5.33
C LYS A 116 29.97 2.22 -4.17
N GLU A 117 29.08 1.60 -3.42
CA GLU A 117 29.43 0.70 -2.33
C GLU A 117 30.17 -0.54 -2.84
N LYS A 118 29.73 -1.14 -3.95
CA LYS A 118 30.41 -2.27 -4.59
C LYS A 118 31.81 -1.88 -5.11
N GLY A 119 31.96 -0.70 -5.67
CA GLY A 119 33.27 -0.18 -6.09
C GLY A 119 34.25 -0.07 -4.94
N HIS A 120 33.81 0.39 -3.77
CA HIS A 120 34.61 0.47 -2.56
C HIS A 120 35.04 -0.90 -2.03
N GLU A 121 34.15 -1.90 -2.07
CA GLU A 121 34.51 -3.27 -1.67
C GLU A 121 35.58 -3.89 -2.57
N LEU A 122 35.49 -3.66 -3.88
CA LEU A 122 36.49 -4.15 -4.83
C LEU A 122 37.88 -3.50 -4.61
N GLU A 123 37.92 -2.22 -4.29
CA GLU A 123 39.18 -1.52 -3.96
C GLU A 123 39.81 -2.03 -2.66
N ARG A 124 39.01 -2.44 -1.68
CA ARG A 124 39.51 -2.98 -0.41
C ARG A 124 40.14 -4.38 -0.55
N ASN A 125 39.72 -5.15 -1.55
CA ASN A 125 40.21 -6.52 -1.78
C ASN A 125 41.44 -6.57 -2.67
N GLU A 126 41.89 -5.48 -3.17
CA GLU A 126 43.18 -5.32 -3.86
C GLU A 126 44.27 -4.89 -2.88
#